data_db15d369f5564c102d9103cfa1d13fe4
#
_entry.id   db15d369f5564c102d9103cfa1d13fe4
#
_cell.length_a   1.000
_cell.length_b   1.000
_cell.length_c   1.000
_cell.angle_alpha   90.00
_cell.angle_beta   90.00
_cell.angle_gamma   90.00
#
_symmetry.space_group_name_H-M   'P 1'
#
loop_
_entity.id
_entity.type
_entity.pdbx_description
1 polymer ?
#
loop_
_entity_poly.entity_id
_entity_poly.type
_entity_poly.pdbx_seq_one_letter_code
_entity_poly.pdbx_strand_id
1 'polypeptide(L)'
;HGRTPSRALRGRLDSAIKYLEANPHTIAVVSGGQGPQEDITEAEAMEIYLTDYGIAPERIIREDTSTSTYENFVNSKALLDERFPGGWHAAFVTNDYHIFRAARVAASAGIRDITHIHYTTRPTFWLPSLLRECLAIVKYAVFGGM
;
A
#
# COMPACT_ATOMS: atom_id res chain seq x y z
N HIS A 1 -10.78 18.84 -1.81
CA HIS A 1 -10.31 17.83 -0.83
C HIS A 1 -9.25 16.88 -1.40
N GLY A 2 -8.82 17.01 -2.68
CA GLY A 2 -8.21 15.97 -3.46
C GLY A 2 -6.71 15.75 -3.35
N ARG A 3 -5.89 16.66 -2.84
CA ARG A 3 -4.42 16.57 -2.91
C ARG A 3 -3.73 16.14 -1.62
N THR A 4 -4.43 16.10 -0.51
CA THR A 4 -3.82 15.80 0.80
C THR A 4 -4.19 14.41 1.26
N PRO A 5 -3.20 13.51 1.54
CA PRO A 5 -3.48 12.18 2.05
C PRO A 5 -4.34 12.20 3.31
N SER A 6 -5.24 11.23 3.43
CA SER A 6 -6.05 11.06 4.64
C SER A 6 -5.15 10.84 5.88
N ARG A 7 -5.69 11.07 7.07
CA ARG A 7 -4.93 10.88 8.33
C ARG A 7 -4.36 9.46 8.46
N ALA A 8 -5.15 8.45 8.07
CA ALA A 8 -4.70 7.06 8.11
C ALA A 8 -3.60 6.79 7.08
N LEU A 9 -3.71 7.37 5.88
CA LEU A 9 -2.70 7.26 4.84
C LEU A 9 -1.41 7.96 5.27
N ARG A 10 -1.48 9.16 5.86
CA ARG A 10 -0.30 9.85 6.39
C ARG A 10 0.46 9.02 7.42
N GLY A 11 -0.23 8.40 8.39
CA GLY A 11 0.45 7.55 9.37
C GLY A 11 1.18 6.35 8.76
N ARG A 12 0.64 5.77 7.67
CA ARG A 12 1.34 4.73 6.89
C ARG A 12 2.56 5.29 6.18
N LEU A 13 2.43 6.46 5.56
CA LEU A 13 3.53 7.14 4.86
C LEU A 13 4.66 7.53 5.83
N ASP A 14 4.34 8.01 7.02
CA ASP A 14 5.33 8.31 8.08
C ASP A 14 6.12 7.06 8.49
N SER A 15 5.45 5.91 8.56
CA SER A 15 6.13 4.62 8.82
C SER A 15 7.02 4.19 7.65
N ALA A 16 6.56 4.42 6.41
CA ALA A 16 7.34 4.16 5.21
C ALA A 16 8.58 5.07 5.13
N ILE A 17 8.45 6.36 5.44
CA ILE A 17 9.56 7.32 5.46
C ILE A 17 10.67 6.85 6.41
N LYS A 18 10.32 6.50 7.65
CA LYS A 18 11.29 5.99 8.64
C LYS A 18 12.05 4.76 8.13
N TYR A 19 11.34 3.86 7.46
CA TYR A 19 11.96 2.67 6.86
C TYR A 19 12.88 3.03 5.71
N LEU A 20 12.46 3.91 4.80
CA LEU A 20 13.22 4.36 3.65
C LEU A 20 14.48 5.16 4.03
N GLU A 21 14.41 5.96 5.10
CA GLU A 21 15.56 6.66 5.66
C GLU A 21 16.59 5.69 6.25
N ALA A 22 16.14 4.67 6.97
CA ALA A 22 17.02 3.63 7.53
C ALA A 22 17.59 2.68 6.45
N ASN A 23 16.95 2.60 5.27
CA ASN A 23 17.32 1.70 4.18
C ASN A 23 17.48 2.47 2.86
N PRO A 24 18.59 3.19 2.65
CA PRO A 24 18.74 4.14 1.54
C PRO A 24 18.71 3.51 0.13
N HIS A 25 18.91 2.19 0.02
CA HIS A 25 18.84 1.45 -1.25
C HIS A 25 17.44 0.89 -1.56
N THR A 26 16.48 1.04 -0.67
CA THR A 26 15.11 0.57 -0.87
C THR A 26 14.35 1.50 -1.81
N ILE A 27 13.62 0.91 -2.77
CA ILE A 27 12.70 1.59 -3.68
C ILE A 27 11.29 1.48 -3.11
N ALA A 28 10.54 2.57 -3.14
CA ALA A 28 9.13 2.58 -2.77
C ALA A 28 8.25 2.42 -4.01
N VAL A 29 7.27 1.53 -3.96
CA VAL A 29 6.16 1.53 -4.93
C VAL A 29 4.96 2.15 -4.23
N VAL A 30 4.47 3.26 -4.75
CA VAL A 30 3.22 3.89 -4.32
C VAL A 30 2.12 3.48 -5.28
N SER A 31 1.06 2.85 -4.76
CA SER A 31 0.04 2.24 -5.60
C SER A 31 -1.36 2.64 -5.14
N GLY A 32 -2.16 3.12 -6.09
CA GLY A 32 -3.55 3.50 -5.90
C GLY A 32 -4.04 4.46 -6.98
N GLY A 33 -5.16 4.12 -7.59
CA GLY A 33 -5.81 4.93 -8.62
C GLY A 33 -6.56 6.14 -8.06
N GLN A 34 -7.36 6.76 -8.91
CA GLN A 34 -8.13 7.95 -8.58
C GLN A 34 -9.53 7.57 -8.10
N GLY A 35 -9.90 8.04 -6.91
CA GLY A 35 -11.25 7.93 -6.40
C GLY A 35 -12.23 8.94 -7.06
N PRO A 36 -13.55 8.70 -6.98
CA PRO A 36 -14.57 9.51 -7.70
C PRO A 36 -14.62 10.99 -7.33
N GLN A 37 -14.02 11.38 -6.21
CA GLN A 37 -14.02 12.76 -5.69
C GLN A 37 -12.60 13.29 -5.44
N GLU A 38 -11.61 12.68 -6.06
CA GLU A 38 -10.21 13.04 -5.89
C GLU A 38 -9.70 13.77 -7.12
N ASP A 39 -8.90 14.83 -6.93
CA ASP A 39 -8.33 15.64 -8.01
C ASP A 39 -7.09 14.94 -8.64
N ILE A 40 -6.43 14.08 -7.88
CA ILE A 40 -5.25 13.32 -8.27
C ILE A 40 -5.39 11.87 -7.79
N THR A 41 -4.56 10.96 -8.31
CA THR A 41 -4.55 9.57 -7.86
C THR A 41 -4.00 9.45 -6.43
N GLU A 42 -4.37 8.38 -5.70
CA GLU A 42 -3.81 8.11 -4.37
C GLU A 42 -2.29 7.93 -4.47
N ALA A 43 -1.81 7.27 -5.52
CA ALA A 43 -0.38 7.10 -5.79
C ALA A 43 0.35 8.43 -5.99
N GLU A 44 -0.23 9.37 -6.73
CA GLU A 44 0.35 10.70 -6.93
C GLU A 44 0.40 11.49 -5.61
N ALA A 45 -0.66 11.44 -4.81
CA ALA A 45 -0.67 12.07 -3.49
C ALA A 45 0.39 11.49 -2.55
N MET A 46 0.63 10.18 -2.62
CA MET A 46 1.68 9.50 -1.85
C MET A 46 3.09 9.90 -2.33
N GLU A 47 3.32 9.97 -3.64
CA GLU A 47 4.59 10.39 -4.22
C GLU A 47 4.96 11.81 -3.80
N ILE A 48 4.00 12.75 -3.90
CA ILE A 48 4.19 14.13 -3.45
C ILE A 48 4.58 14.15 -1.97
N TYR A 49 3.85 13.42 -1.13
CA TYR A 49 4.13 13.38 0.30
C TYR A 49 5.53 12.83 0.61
N LEU A 50 5.92 11.71 0.00
CA LEU A 50 7.25 11.14 0.22
C LEU A 50 8.36 12.09 -0.24
N THR A 51 8.17 12.75 -1.37
CA THR A 51 9.14 13.72 -1.92
C THR A 51 9.27 14.96 -1.04
N ASP A 52 8.16 15.50 -0.52
CA ASP A 52 8.14 16.63 0.40
C ASP A 52 8.89 16.32 1.71
N TYR A 53 8.94 15.05 2.10
CA TYR A 53 9.69 14.56 3.27
C TYR A 53 11.10 14.05 2.93
N GLY A 54 11.61 14.35 1.73
CA GLY A 54 13.02 14.16 1.38
C GLY A 54 13.35 12.80 0.76
N ILE A 55 12.36 11.98 0.40
CA ILE A 55 12.62 10.76 -0.37
C ILE A 55 12.86 11.16 -1.84
N ALA A 56 14.01 10.79 -2.38
CA ALA A 56 14.38 11.14 -3.74
C ALA A 56 13.41 10.53 -4.78
N PRO A 57 12.95 11.29 -5.78
CA PRO A 57 11.96 10.82 -6.76
C PRO A 57 12.36 9.55 -7.50
N GLU A 58 13.66 9.37 -7.78
CA GLU A 58 14.21 8.16 -8.42
C GLU A 58 14.10 6.89 -7.57
N ARG A 59 13.76 7.03 -6.30
CA ARG A 59 13.46 5.93 -5.37
C ARG A 59 11.97 5.63 -5.28
N ILE A 60 11.13 6.28 -6.08
CA ILE A 60 9.67 6.12 -6.04
C ILE A 60 9.20 5.62 -7.41
N ILE A 61 8.48 4.51 -7.42
CA ILE A 61 7.77 3.99 -8.59
C ILE A 61 6.28 4.24 -8.34
N ARG A 62 5.63 4.92 -9.28
CA ARG A 62 4.19 5.21 -9.20
C ARG A 62 3.39 4.20 -10.00
N GLU A 63 2.39 3.61 -9.35
CA GLU A 63 1.34 2.79 -9.93
C GLU A 63 -0.02 3.47 -9.64
N ASP A 64 -0.64 4.05 -10.63
CA ASP A 64 -1.82 4.93 -10.48
C ASP A 64 -3.06 4.43 -11.25
N THR A 65 -3.06 3.17 -11.66
CA THR A 65 -4.16 2.57 -12.46
C THR A 65 -5.06 1.65 -11.66
N SER A 66 -4.62 1.15 -10.52
CA SER A 66 -5.35 0.18 -9.71
C SER A 66 -6.59 0.77 -9.04
N THR A 67 -7.65 -0.04 -8.97
CA THR A 67 -8.94 0.29 -8.35
C THR A 67 -9.28 -0.60 -7.15
N SER A 68 -8.44 -1.58 -6.86
CA SER A 68 -8.62 -2.52 -5.76
C SER A 68 -7.30 -2.93 -5.11
N THR A 69 -7.36 -3.45 -3.89
CA THR A 69 -6.15 -3.96 -3.20
C THR A 69 -5.46 -5.08 -4.00
N TYR A 70 -6.24 -5.92 -4.71
CA TYR A 70 -5.66 -6.97 -5.56
C TYR A 70 -4.88 -6.37 -6.72
N GLU A 71 -5.46 -5.41 -7.43
CA GLU A 71 -4.80 -4.71 -8.53
C GLU A 71 -3.56 -3.96 -8.05
N ASN A 72 -3.59 -3.34 -6.86
CA ASN A 72 -2.40 -2.72 -6.27
C ASN A 72 -1.22 -3.70 -6.24
N PHE A 73 -1.44 -4.93 -5.78
CA PHE A 73 -0.37 -5.94 -5.73
C PHE A 73 0.01 -6.48 -7.11
N VAL A 74 -0.96 -6.76 -7.99
CA VAL A 74 -0.70 -7.29 -9.34
C VAL A 74 0.09 -6.28 -10.16
N ASN A 75 -0.36 -5.03 -10.20
CA ASN A 75 0.27 -3.97 -10.99
C ASN A 75 1.64 -3.58 -10.43
N SER A 76 1.76 -3.46 -9.09
CA SER A 76 3.05 -3.21 -8.45
C SER A 76 4.05 -4.33 -8.73
N LYS A 77 3.59 -5.60 -8.70
CA LYS A 77 4.43 -6.75 -9.05
C LYS A 77 4.92 -6.66 -10.49
N ALA A 78 4.06 -6.32 -11.43
CA ALA A 78 4.44 -6.19 -12.85
C ALA A 78 5.54 -5.12 -13.04
N LEU A 79 5.39 -3.95 -12.38
CA LEU A 79 6.40 -2.89 -12.41
C LEU A 79 7.73 -3.33 -11.78
N LEU A 80 7.67 -4.07 -10.67
CA LEU A 80 8.87 -4.58 -10.00
C LEU A 80 9.57 -5.68 -10.83
N ASP A 81 8.82 -6.58 -11.45
CA ASP A 81 9.36 -7.62 -12.34
C ASP A 81 10.07 -7.01 -13.56
N GLU A 82 9.49 -5.96 -14.13
CA GLU A 82 10.10 -5.22 -15.25
C GLU A 82 11.37 -4.48 -14.82
N ARG A 83 11.31 -3.80 -13.67
CA ARG A 83 12.43 -2.98 -13.18
C ARG A 83 13.59 -3.81 -12.63
N PHE A 84 13.31 -4.98 -12.07
CA PHE A 84 14.26 -5.84 -11.37
C PHE A 84 14.18 -7.29 -11.86
N PRO A 85 14.57 -7.58 -13.11
CA PRO A 85 14.45 -8.92 -13.69
C PRO A 85 15.29 -9.99 -12.97
N GLY A 86 16.27 -9.58 -12.17
CA GLY A 86 17.08 -10.47 -11.32
C GLY A 86 16.39 -10.91 -10.02
N GLY A 87 15.16 -10.44 -9.76
CA GLY A 87 14.40 -10.70 -8.54
C GLY A 87 14.44 -9.55 -7.55
N TRP A 88 13.48 -9.56 -6.62
CA TRP A 88 13.31 -8.53 -5.61
C TRP A 88 12.68 -9.11 -4.35
N HIS A 89 12.87 -8.43 -3.23
CA HIS A 89 12.18 -8.67 -1.98
C HIS A 89 11.35 -7.45 -1.62
N ALA A 90 10.16 -7.66 -1.09
CA ALA A 90 9.25 -6.59 -0.77
C ALA A 90 8.72 -6.64 0.67
N ALA A 91 8.40 -5.44 1.17
CA ALA A 91 7.55 -5.25 2.33
C ALA A 91 6.39 -4.32 1.94
N PHE A 92 5.20 -4.60 2.44
CA PHE A 92 4.09 -3.65 2.28
C PHE A 92 3.82 -2.90 3.58
N VAL A 93 3.38 -1.65 3.43
CA VAL A 93 3.02 -0.80 4.57
C VAL A 93 1.50 -0.73 4.67
N THR A 94 0.96 -1.08 5.82
CA THR A 94 -0.49 -1.03 6.04
C THR A 94 -0.84 -0.81 7.52
N ASN A 95 -2.14 -0.61 7.78
CA ASN A 95 -2.66 -0.57 9.14
C ASN A 95 -2.66 -1.97 9.77
N ASP A 96 -2.49 -2.05 11.08
CA ASP A 96 -2.44 -3.29 11.85
C ASP A 96 -3.66 -4.21 11.61
N TYR A 97 -4.86 -3.66 11.60
CA TYR A 97 -6.10 -4.41 11.34
C TYR A 97 -6.19 -4.98 9.90
N HIS A 98 -5.38 -4.48 8.97
CA HIS A 98 -5.45 -4.86 7.55
C HIS A 98 -4.39 -5.87 7.11
N ILE A 99 -3.37 -6.14 7.96
CA ILE A 99 -2.21 -6.96 7.62
C ILE A 99 -2.60 -8.33 7.07
N PHE A 100 -3.50 -9.04 7.78
CA PHE A 100 -3.88 -10.40 7.40
C PHE A 100 -4.53 -10.47 6.02
N ARG A 101 -5.47 -9.55 5.73
CA ARG A 101 -6.12 -9.49 4.42
C ARG A 101 -5.13 -9.11 3.32
N ALA A 102 -4.31 -8.10 3.55
CA ALA A 102 -3.31 -7.65 2.58
C ALA A 102 -2.30 -8.76 2.23
N ALA A 103 -1.81 -9.51 3.23
CA ALA A 103 -0.91 -10.64 3.00
C ALA A 103 -1.56 -11.76 2.16
N ARG A 104 -2.83 -12.09 2.41
CA ARG A 104 -3.56 -13.07 1.59
C ARG A 104 -3.75 -12.59 0.16
N VAL A 105 -4.10 -11.33 -0.03
CA VAL A 105 -4.27 -10.73 -1.36
C VAL A 105 -2.94 -10.68 -2.10
N ALA A 106 -1.83 -10.32 -1.44
CA ALA A 106 -0.49 -10.36 -2.02
C ALA A 106 -0.12 -11.78 -2.48
N ALA A 107 -0.38 -12.80 -1.66
CA ALA A 107 -0.17 -14.20 -2.03
C ALA A 107 -1.00 -14.61 -3.26
N SER A 108 -2.26 -14.17 -3.36
CA SER A 108 -3.12 -14.40 -4.53
C SER A 108 -2.61 -13.69 -5.79
N ALA A 109 -1.94 -12.55 -5.63
CA ALA A 109 -1.26 -11.83 -6.72
C ALA A 109 0.11 -12.43 -7.10
N GLY A 110 0.50 -13.56 -6.46
CA GLY A 110 1.75 -14.25 -6.75
C GLY A 110 2.97 -13.72 -6.00
N ILE A 111 2.78 -12.89 -4.95
CA ILE A 111 3.85 -12.40 -4.07
C ILE A 111 3.80 -13.21 -2.78
N ARG A 112 4.65 -14.24 -2.64
CA ARG A 112 4.57 -15.20 -1.52
C ARG A 112 5.43 -14.82 -0.33
N ASP A 113 6.63 -14.30 -0.57
CA ASP A 113 7.61 -13.95 0.47
C ASP A 113 7.62 -12.43 0.69
N ILE A 114 6.50 -11.92 1.21
CA ILE A 114 6.35 -10.50 1.50
C ILE A 114 6.29 -10.25 3.01
N THR A 115 7.10 -9.35 3.51
CA THR A 115 7.03 -8.87 4.89
C THR A 115 6.11 -7.66 5.00
N HIS A 116 5.86 -7.19 6.22
CA HIS A 116 5.02 -6.02 6.43
C HIS A 116 5.63 -5.04 7.43
N ILE A 117 5.35 -3.78 7.19
CA ILE A 117 5.59 -2.66 8.11
C ILE A 117 4.21 -2.14 8.48
N HIS A 118 3.86 -2.22 9.75
CA HIS A 118 2.53 -1.80 10.19
C HIS A 118 2.54 -0.39 10.78
N TYR A 119 1.41 0.29 10.61
CA TYR A 119 1.07 1.49 11.33
C TYR A 119 -0.01 1.17 12.36
N THR A 120 0.28 1.44 13.63
CA THR A 120 -0.67 1.18 14.73
C THR A 120 -1.81 2.18 14.70
N THR A 121 -3.02 1.66 14.49
CA THR A 121 -4.24 2.48 14.45
C THR A 121 -4.64 2.91 15.86
N ARG A 122 -5.12 4.15 15.99
CA ARG A 122 -5.63 4.64 17.29
C ARG A 122 -6.80 3.80 17.77
N PRO A 123 -6.91 3.54 19.10
CA PRO A 123 -7.93 2.66 19.67
C PRO A 123 -9.39 3.00 19.28
N THR A 124 -9.69 4.29 19.09
CA THR A 124 -11.04 4.76 18.71
C THR A 124 -11.53 4.29 17.34
N PHE A 125 -10.62 3.94 16.43
CA PHE A 125 -10.96 3.47 15.08
C PHE A 125 -10.69 1.97 14.89
N TRP A 126 -10.10 1.32 15.88
CA TRP A 126 -9.64 -0.05 15.77
C TRP A 126 -10.80 -1.04 15.64
N LEU A 127 -11.81 -0.97 16.52
CA LEU A 127 -12.93 -1.93 16.53
C LEU A 127 -13.81 -1.88 15.29
N PRO A 128 -14.29 -0.70 14.80
CA PRO A 128 -15.03 -0.62 13.55
C PRO A 128 -14.23 -1.10 12.34
N SER A 129 -12.91 -0.81 12.32
CA SER A 129 -12.03 -1.25 11.25
C SER A 129 -11.83 -2.77 11.27
N LEU A 130 -11.63 -3.36 12.43
CA LEU A 130 -11.50 -4.81 12.60
C LEU A 130 -12.78 -5.54 12.16
N LEU A 131 -13.95 -5.06 12.54
CA LEU A 131 -15.24 -5.65 12.10
C LEU A 131 -15.38 -5.61 10.58
N ARG A 132 -15.03 -4.51 9.94
CA ARG A 132 -15.01 -4.38 8.48
C ARG A 132 -14.06 -5.39 7.83
N GLU A 133 -12.87 -5.59 8.38
CA GLU A 133 -11.90 -6.58 7.88
C GLU A 133 -12.41 -8.02 8.05
N CYS A 134 -13.04 -8.35 9.18
CA CYS A 134 -13.65 -9.66 9.37
C CYS A 134 -14.74 -9.95 8.32
N LEU A 135 -15.60 -8.97 8.03
CA LEU A 135 -16.61 -9.09 6.98
C LEU A 135 -15.99 -9.22 5.58
N ALA A 136 -14.92 -8.49 5.29
CA ALA A 136 -14.19 -8.61 4.04
C ALA A 136 -13.57 -10.00 3.88
N ILE A 137 -12.98 -10.57 4.94
CA ILE A 137 -12.42 -11.93 4.94
C ILE A 137 -13.51 -12.96 4.64
N VAL A 138 -14.68 -12.86 5.28
CA VAL A 138 -15.83 -13.73 5.02
C VAL A 138 -16.27 -13.61 3.56
N LYS A 139 -16.38 -12.41 3.02
CA LYS A 139 -16.69 -12.18 1.62
C LYS A 139 -15.71 -12.90 0.69
N TYR A 140 -14.41 -12.76 0.93
CA TYR A 140 -13.38 -13.44 0.14
C TYR A 140 -13.44 -14.96 0.26
N ALA A 141 -13.72 -15.48 1.46
CA ALA A 141 -13.82 -16.91 1.69
C ALA A 141 -15.06 -17.56 1.05
N VAL A 142 -16.20 -16.85 1.01
CA VAL A 142 -17.48 -17.39 0.52
C VAL A 142 -17.72 -17.11 -0.96
N PHE A 143 -17.32 -15.94 -1.46
CA PHE A 143 -17.67 -15.48 -2.81
C PHE A 143 -16.47 -15.46 -3.78
N GLY A 144 -15.28 -15.89 -3.33
CA GLY A 144 -14.07 -15.89 -4.17
C GLY A 144 -13.80 -14.49 -4.71
N GLY A 145 -13.70 -13.50 -3.84
CA GLY A 145 -13.71 -12.11 -4.24
C GLY A 145 -12.49 -11.70 -5.06
N MET A 146 -12.73 -11.42 -6.29
CA MET A 146 -11.97 -10.48 -7.09
C MET A 146 -12.61 -9.11 -6.99
#